data_4cfaa4d2ffe35c39f3418f7c0c468044
#
_entry.id   4cfaa4d2ffe35c39f3418f7c0c468044
#
_cell.length_a   1.000
_cell.length_b   1.000
_cell.length_c   1.000
_cell.angle_alpha   90.00
_cell.angle_beta   90.00
_cell.angle_gamma   90.00
#
_symmetry.space_group_name_H-M   'P 1'
#
loop_
_entity.id
_entity.type
_entity.pdbx_description
1 polymer ?
#
loop_
_entity_poly.entity_id
_entity_poly.type
_entity_poly.pdbx_seq_one_letter_code
_entity_poly.pdbx_strand_id
1 'polypeptide(L)'
;AICNITLDPVFIFAFHMGVKGAALATVISQAISTIWVVSFLCGEKTHLHLRKKYMRLEPKVFVPCVTLGLAAFIMQASESVISVCFNSSLLKYGGDVAVGAMTILTSVMQFAMLPLQGLGQGSQPIISYNYGAKNTDRVKHTYKLLLMISLFYSSVMWLFVMLFPNAFAAIFTSDASLLSFTGQALRIYMACIFLFGIQVACQMTFTSIGNAKASIIVAIMRKFILLLPLIYIMPHIFDSTPAMAVYMAEPVADFIAVSFTSVLFYFEFRKALRTLKK
;
A
#
# COMPACT_ATOMS: atom_id res chain seq x y z
N ALA A 1 17.72 6.32 5.43
CA ALA A 1 16.99 7.54 5.03
C ALA A 1 17.84 8.79 5.29
N ILE A 2 18.27 9.10 6.54
CA ILE A 2 19.02 10.34 6.87
C ILE A 2 20.26 10.48 5.99
N CYS A 3 21.09 9.44 5.88
CA CYS A 3 22.29 9.46 5.02
C CYS A 3 21.95 9.76 3.56
N ASN A 4 20.86 9.22 3.04
CA ASN A 4 20.45 9.47 1.65
C ASN A 4 20.01 10.92 1.46
N ILE A 5 19.15 11.44 2.35
CA ILE A 5 18.68 12.85 2.32
C ILE A 5 19.86 13.84 2.40
N THR A 6 20.93 13.52 3.13
CA THR A 6 22.11 14.39 3.23
C THR A 6 23.06 14.24 2.06
N LEU A 7 23.24 13.02 1.53
CA LEU A 7 24.18 12.75 0.44
C LEU A 7 23.62 13.15 -0.93
N ASP A 8 22.29 13.05 -1.15
CA ASP A 8 21.66 13.44 -2.41
C ASP A 8 21.98 14.89 -2.80
N PRO A 9 21.72 15.92 -1.97
CA PRO A 9 22.08 17.30 -2.32
C PRO A 9 23.58 17.51 -2.54
N VAL A 10 24.42 16.83 -1.75
CA VAL A 10 25.88 16.96 -1.87
C VAL A 10 26.36 16.42 -3.22
N PHE A 11 25.93 15.23 -3.63
CA PHE A 11 26.39 14.66 -4.88
C PHE A 11 25.72 15.29 -6.10
N ILE A 12 24.45 15.70 -5.99
CA ILE A 12 23.74 16.32 -7.11
C ILE A 12 24.24 17.76 -7.34
N PHE A 13 24.31 18.57 -6.29
CA PHE A 13 24.56 20.00 -6.40
C PHE A 13 26.02 20.39 -6.16
N ALA A 14 26.67 19.86 -5.10
CA ALA A 14 28.06 20.24 -4.78
C ALA A 14 29.06 19.55 -5.72
N PHE A 15 28.87 18.28 -6.04
CA PHE A 15 29.74 17.55 -6.98
C PHE A 15 29.26 17.58 -8.42
N HIS A 16 28.12 18.22 -8.71
CA HIS A 16 27.51 18.32 -10.04
C HIS A 16 27.34 17.00 -10.78
N MET A 17 27.14 15.89 -10.06
CA MET A 17 27.02 14.55 -10.63
C MET A 17 25.64 14.25 -11.21
N GLY A 18 24.62 15.10 -10.95
CA GLY A 18 23.25 14.90 -11.44
C GLY A 18 22.67 13.55 -11.02
N VAL A 19 22.07 12.82 -11.98
CA VAL A 19 21.44 11.51 -11.73
C VAL A 19 22.42 10.46 -11.21
N LYS A 20 23.68 10.49 -11.64
CA LYS A 20 24.71 9.58 -11.13
C LYS A 20 25.00 9.81 -9.65
N GLY A 21 24.94 11.07 -9.21
CA GLY A 21 25.11 11.45 -7.81
C GLY A 21 23.99 10.89 -6.92
N ALA A 22 22.73 11.00 -7.35
CA ALA A 22 21.60 10.43 -6.65
C ALA A 22 21.69 8.89 -6.53
N ALA A 23 22.09 8.21 -7.62
CA ALA A 23 22.30 6.76 -7.60
C ALA A 23 23.41 6.37 -6.62
N LEU A 24 24.54 7.10 -6.61
CA LEU A 24 25.66 6.83 -5.70
C LEU A 24 25.28 7.07 -4.23
N ALA A 25 24.55 8.14 -3.93
CA ALA A 25 24.04 8.43 -2.59
C ALA A 25 23.14 7.29 -2.08
N THR A 26 22.26 6.79 -2.95
CA THR A 26 21.39 5.66 -2.62
C THR A 26 22.20 4.40 -2.32
N VAL A 27 23.18 4.05 -3.15
CA VAL A 27 24.03 2.86 -2.95
C VAL A 27 24.82 2.97 -1.64
N ILE A 28 25.44 4.12 -1.36
CA ILE A 28 26.18 4.34 -0.12
C ILE A 28 25.26 4.23 1.10
N SER A 29 24.09 4.84 1.05
CA SER A 29 23.12 4.80 2.14
C SER A 29 22.62 3.38 2.43
N GLN A 30 22.41 2.58 1.40
CA GLN A 30 22.05 1.17 1.53
C GLN A 30 23.23 0.34 2.08
N ALA A 31 24.46 0.60 1.63
CA ALA A 31 25.65 -0.07 2.14
C ALA A 31 25.83 0.19 3.65
N ILE A 32 25.71 1.45 4.09
CA ILE A 32 25.77 1.81 5.52
C ILE A 32 24.70 1.08 6.32
N SER A 33 23.45 1.05 5.82
CA SER A 33 22.36 0.34 6.47
C SER A 33 22.63 -1.16 6.58
N THR A 34 23.14 -1.77 5.50
CA THR A 34 23.47 -3.20 5.47
C THR A 34 24.59 -3.53 6.45
N ILE A 35 25.67 -2.74 6.47
CA ILE A 35 26.78 -2.93 7.41
C ILE A 35 26.29 -2.83 8.85
N TRP A 36 25.43 -1.85 9.14
CA TRP A 36 24.84 -1.70 10.47
C TRP A 36 24.02 -2.91 10.89
N VAL A 37 23.11 -3.39 10.03
CA VAL A 37 22.25 -4.55 10.30
C VAL A 37 23.07 -5.82 10.47
N VAL A 38 24.05 -6.07 9.60
CA VAL A 38 24.94 -7.25 9.70
C VAL A 38 25.76 -7.19 10.98
N SER A 39 26.35 -6.04 11.32
CA SER A 39 27.10 -5.86 12.55
C SER A 39 26.24 -6.09 13.79
N PHE A 40 24.98 -5.64 13.77
CA PHE A 40 24.02 -5.87 14.86
C PHE A 40 23.68 -7.36 15.00
N LEU A 41 23.43 -8.08 13.89
CA LEU A 41 23.12 -9.52 13.90
C LEU A 41 24.33 -10.43 14.21
N CYS A 42 25.54 -9.92 14.02
CA CYS A 42 26.77 -10.62 14.43
C CYS A 42 27.17 -10.30 15.89
N GLY A 43 26.60 -9.25 16.50
CA GLY A 43 26.89 -8.81 17.84
C GLY A 43 26.16 -9.61 18.92
N GLU A 44 26.61 -9.48 20.18
CA GLU A 44 26.08 -10.22 21.33
C GLU A 44 24.75 -9.65 21.88
N LYS A 45 24.30 -8.49 21.41
CA LYS A 45 23.12 -7.77 21.92
C LYS A 45 21.78 -8.30 21.42
N THR A 46 21.77 -9.24 20.49
CA THR A 46 20.56 -9.79 19.86
C THR A 46 20.38 -11.27 20.18
N HIS A 47 19.13 -11.71 20.28
CA HIS A 47 18.80 -13.14 20.42
C HIS A 47 18.95 -13.91 19.10
N LEU A 48 19.02 -13.20 17.95
CA LEU A 48 19.19 -13.79 16.62
C LEU A 48 20.64 -13.58 16.17
N HIS A 49 21.36 -14.67 15.96
CA HIS A 49 22.73 -14.61 15.49
C HIS A 49 22.90 -15.29 14.12
N LEU A 50 23.65 -14.64 13.22
CA LEU A 50 24.08 -15.24 11.98
C LEU A 50 25.20 -16.24 12.28
N ARG A 51 24.89 -17.54 12.19
CA ARG A 51 25.88 -18.61 12.39
C ARG A 51 26.03 -19.43 11.11
N LYS A 52 27.24 -19.61 10.63
CA LYS A 52 27.55 -20.44 9.43
C LYS A 52 26.96 -21.84 9.48
N LYS A 53 26.82 -22.42 10.68
CA LYS A 53 26.22 -23.75 10.89
C LYS A 53 24.76 -23.84 10.38
N TYR A 54 24.00 -22.72 10.43
CA TYR A 54 22.59 -22.66 10.05
C TYR A 54 22.36 -22.12 8.63
N MET A 55 23.43 -21.85 7.86
CA MET A 55 23.35 -21.41 6.47
C MET A 55 23.09 -22.55 5.46
N ARG A 56 22.59 -23.68 5.92
CA ARG A 56 22.19 -24.77 5.04
C ARG A 56 20.72 -24.58 4.64
N LEU A 57 20.44 -24.78 3.35
CA LEU A 57 19.07 -24.77 2.83
C LEU A 57 18.33 -26.01 3.30
N GLU A 58 17.49 -25.86 4.32
CA GLU A 58 16.58 -26.92 4.76
C GLU A 58 15.22 -26.73 4.06
N PRO A 59 14.78 -27.70 3.22
CA PRO A 59 13.53 -27.57 2.46
C PRO A 59 12.31 -27.30 3.33
N LYS A 60 12.27 -27.87 4.54
CA LYS A 60 11.18 -27.69 5.50
C LYS A 60 11.00 -26.24 5.97
N VAL A 61 12.08 -25.46 6.00
CA VAL A 61 12.07 -24.03 6.38
C VAL A 61 12.02 -23.16 5.13
N PHE A 62 12.79 -23.53 4.10
CA PHE A 62 12.94 -22.74 2.88
C PHE A 62 11.63 -22.66 2.06
N VAL A 63 10.93 -23.79 1.87
CA VAL A 63 9.69 -23.81 1.05
C VAL A 63 8.58 -22.91 1.62
N PRO A 64 8.26 -22.92 2.92
CA PRO A 64 7.31 -21.95 3.49
C PRO A 64 7.73 -20.49 3.31
N CYS A 65 9.02 -20.18 3.46
CA CYS A 65 9.53 -18.81 3.25
C CYS A 65 9.35 -18.36 1.80
N VAL A 66 9.70 -19.21 0.82
CA VAL A 66 9.50 -18.95 -0.62
C VAL A 66 8.01 -18.77 -0.94
N THR A 67 7.14 -19.60 -0.37
CA THR A 67 5.69 -19.50 -0.59
C THR A 67 5.14 -18.17 -0.07
N LEU A 68 5.60 -17.71 1.10
CA LEU A 68 5.23 -16.38 1.61
C LEU A 68 5.79 -15.26 0.72
N GLY A 69 7.04 -15.40 0.25
CA GLY A 69 7.65 -14.46 -0.68
C GLY A 69 6.93 -14.41 -2.03
N LEU A 70 6.48 -15.56 -2.54
CA LEU A 70 5.69 -15.64 -3.78
C LEU A 70 4.34 -14.92 -3.64
N ALA A 71 3.68 -15.03 -2.50
CA ALA A 71 2.45 -14.28 -2.23
C ALA A 71 2.68 -12.77 -2.28
N ALA A 72 3.73 -12.28 -1.62
CA ALA A 72 4.12 -10.89 -1.67
C ALA A 72 4.51 -10.43 -3.10
N PHE A 73 5.20 -11.27 -3.85
CA PHE A 73 5.54 -11.01 -5.25
C PHE A 73 4.29 -10.88 -6.12
N ILE A 74 3.34 -11.80 -6.01
CA ILE A 74 2.07 -11.74 -6.77
C ILE A 74 1.32 -10.44 -6.45
N MET A 75 1.26 -10.03 -5.18
CA MET A 75 0.62 -8.77 -4.79
C MET A 75 1.31 -7.57 -5.45
N GLN A 76 2.64 -7.52 -5.43
CA GLN A 76 3.40 -6.41 -6.00
C GLN A 76 3.36 -6.42 -7.54
N ALA A 77 3.45 -7.58 -8.17
CA ALA A 77 3.32 -7.73 -9.62
C ALA A 77 1.92 -7.30 -10.11
N SER A 78 0.88 -7.55 -9.30
CA SER A 78 -0.49 -7.09 -9.60
C SER A 78 -0.58 -5.58 -9.74
N GLU A 79 0.15 -4.81 -8.91
CA GLU A 79 0.17 -3.34 -9.01
C GLU A 79 0.74 -2.89 -10.36
N SER A 80 1.82 -3.55 -10.82
CA SER A 80 2.43 -3.23 -12.11
C SER A 80 1.48 -3.54 -13.27
N VAL A 81 0.78 -4.68 -13.24
CA VAL A 81 -0.21 -5.04 -14.26
C VAL A 81 -1.35 -4.02 -14.30
N ILE A 82 -1.90 -3.67 -13.14
CA ILE A 82 -2.98 -2.68 -13.04
C ILE A 82 -2.51 -1.31 -13.56
N SER A 83 -1.31 -0.87 -13.20
CA SER A 83 -0.74 0.39 -13.69
C SER A 83 -0.63 0.41 -15.22
N VAL A 84 -0.18 -0.68 -15.83
CA VAL A 84 -0.13 -0.80 -17.31
C VAL A 84 -1.54 -0.75 -17.92
N CYS A 85 -2.51 -1.44 -17.32
CA CYS A 85 -3.90 -1.43 -17.80
C CYS A 85 -4.54 -0.04 -17.69
N PHE A 86 -4.33 0.66 -16.57
CA PHE A 86 -4.78 2.05 -16.42
C PHE A 86 -4.15 2.97 -17.44
N ASN A 87 -2.84 2.95 -17.57
CA ASN A 87 -2.12 3.83 -18.50
C ASN A 87 -2.53 3.55 -19.95
N SER A 88 -2.68 2.28 -20.34
CA SER A 88 -3.12 1.90 -21.69
C SER A 88 -4.55 2.38 -21.98
N SER A 89 -5.47 2.22 -21.01
CA SER A 89 -6.85 2.67 -21.16
C SER A 89 -6.94 4.20 -21.18
N LEU A 90 -6.22 4.90 -20.29
CA LEU A 90 -6.20 6.35 -20.23
C LEU A 90 -5.56 6.98 -21.46
N LEU A 91 -4.49 6.39 -21.99
CA LEU A 91 -3.87 6.86 -23.24
C LEU A 91 -4.86 6.78 -24.40
N LYS A 92 -5.64 5.70 -24.49
CA LYS A 92 -6.65 5.50 -25.52
C LYS A 92 -7.79 6.52 -25.48
N TYR A 93 -8.27 6.87 -24.28
CA TYR A 93 -9.49 7.67 -24.10
C TYR A 93 -9.24 9.13 -23.72
N GLY A 94 -8.08 9.46 -23.15
CA GLY A 94 -7.76 10.80 -22.65
C GLY A 94 -6.39 11.33 -23.05
N GLY A 95 -5.59 10.55 -23.80
CA GLY A 95 -4.26 10.94 -24.26
C GLY A 95 -3.25 11.19 -23.15
N ASP A 96 -2.20 11.93 -23.47
CA ASP A 96 -1.07 12.18 -22.56
C ASP A 96 -1.47 12.96 -21.30
N VAL A 97 -2.47 13.84 -21.41
CA VAL A 97 -2.97 14.62 -20.24
C VAL A 97 -3.56 13.69 -19.20
N ALA A 98 -4.34 12.67 -19.60
CA ALA A 98 -4.92 11.72 -18.67
C ALA A 98 -3.84 10.82 -18.03
N VAL A 99 -2.84 10.38 -18.81
CA VAL A 99 -1.72 9.60 -18.25
C VAL A 99 -0.89 10.45 -17.27
N GLY A 100 -0.62 11.70 -17.61
CA GLY A 100 0.04 12.67 -16.73
C GLY A 100 -0.73 12.89 -15.42
N ALA A 101 -2.05 13.08 -15.52
CA ALA A 101 -2.92 13.17 -14.35
C ALA A 101 -2.84 11.91 -13.48
N MET A 102 -2.86 10.69 -14.06
CA MET A 102 -2.76 9.43 -13.32
C MET A 102 -1.47 9.36 -12.48
N THR A 103 -0.37 9.84 -13.01
CA THR A 103 0.90 9.91 -12.27
C THR A 103 0.78 10.77 -11.02
N ILE A 104 0.09 11.91 -11.12
CA ILE A 104 -0.18 12.79 -9.98
C ILE A 104 -1.13 12.11 -8.98
N LEU A 105 -2.23 11.52 -9.47
CA LEU A 105 -3.21 10.81 -8.65
C LEU A 105 -2.56 9.70 -7.83
N THR A 106 -1.74 8.87 -8.47
CA THR A 106 -1.03 7.78 -7.79
C THR A 106 -0.03 8.30 -6.75
N SER A 107 0.64 9.42 -7.02
CA SER A 107 1.56 10.05 -6.07
C SER A 107 0.82 10.59 -4.84
N VAL A 108 -0.32 11.26 -5.02
CA VAL A 108 -1.17 11.74 -3.93
C VAL A 108 -1.73 10.56 -3.12
N MET A 109 -2.15 9.49 -3.81
CA MET A 109 -2.64 8.27 -3.17
C MET A 109 -1.55 7.60 -2.31
N GLN A 110 -0.34 7.46 -2.83
CA GLN A 110 0.79 6.92 -2.08
C GLN A 110 1.08 7.75 -0.83
N PHE A 111 1.12 9.08 -0.97
CA PHE A 111 1.32 9.99 0.16
C PHE A 111 0.23 9.79 1.24
N ALA A 112 -1.04 9.69 0.83
CA ALA A 112 -2.16 9.45 1.73
C ALA A 112 -2.10 8.07 2.41
N MET A 113 -1.52 7.06 1.74
CA MET A 113 -1.42 5.69 2.27
C MET A 113 -0.27 5.49 3.27
N LEU A 114 0.80 6.28 3.22
CA LEU A 114 1.97 6.10 4.08
C LEU A 114 1.64 6.08 5.59
N PRO A 115 0.87 7.03 6.16
CA PRO A 115 0.52 6.99 7.57
C PRO A 115 -0.38 5.79 7.94
N LEU A 116 -1.30 5.39 7.04
CA LEU A 116 -2.13 4.21 7.26
C LEU A 116 -1.30 2.92 7.30
N GLN A 117 -0.33 2.79 6.40
CA GLN A 117 0.61 1.67 6.42
C GLN A 117 1.46 1.67 7.68
N GLY A 118 1.93 2.85 8.13
CA GLY A 118 2.67 3.00 9.37
C GLY A 118 1.86 2.56 10.60
N LEU A 119 0.59 2.97 10.69
CA LEU A 119 -0.34 2.54 11.74
C LEU A 119 -0.55 1.03 11.72
N GLY A 120 -0.75 0.46 10.52
CA GLY A 120 -0.91 -0.97 10.33
C GLY A 120 0.33 -1.76 10.78
N GLN A 121 1.51 -1.36 10.31
CA GLN A 121 2.78 -2.01 10.66
C GLN A 121 3.11 -1.87 12.16
N GLY A 122 2.81 -0.73 12.77
CA GLY A 122 2.98 -0.53 14.21
C GLY A 122 2.05 -1.39 15.07
N SER A 123 0.83 -1.65 14.60
CA SER A 123 -0.14 -2.49 15.31
C SER A 123 0.11 -3.99 15.13
N GLN A 124 0.75 -4.40 14.04
CA GLN A 124 0.99 -5.79 13.69
C GLN A 124 1.70 -6.60 14.78
N PRO A 125 2.84 -6.18 15.36
CA PRO A 125 3.50 -6.94 16.42
C PRO A 125 2.64 -7.02 17.68
N ILE A 126 1.86 -5.99 18.00
CA ILE A 126 0.98 -5.98 19.16
C ILE A 126 -0.13 -7.03 19.01
N ILE A 127 -0.78 -7.07 17.85
CA ILE A 127 -1.83 -8.04 17.55
C ILE A 127 -1.25 -9.45 17.53
N SER A 128 -0.13 -9.67 16.82
CA SER A 128 0.50 -10.99 16.68
C SER A 128 0.94 -11.56 18.03
N TYR A 129 1.59 -10.76 18.86
CA TYR A 129 2.03 -11.18 20.21
C TYR A 129 0.85 -11.57 21.10
N ASN A 130 -0.17 -10.70 21.18
CA ASN A 130 -1.34 -10.97 22.01
C ASN A 130 -2.19 -12.13 21.46
N TYR A 131 -2.21 -12.34 20.15
CA TYR A 131 -2.85 -13.49 19.54
C TYR A 131 -2.13 -14.79 19.92
N GLY A 132 -0.80 -14.83 19.85
CA GLY A 132 0.00 -15.97 20.31
C GLY A 132 -0.13 -16.23 21.81
N ALA A 133 -0.24 -15.19 22.62
CA ALA A 133 -0.48 -15.26 24.07
C ALA A 133 -1.94 -15.60 24.44
N LYS A 134 -2.81 -15.87 23.47
CA LYS A 134 -4.26 -16.15 23.65
C LYS A 134 -5.04 -15.04 24.37
N ASN A 135 -4.53 -13.80 24.35
CA ASN A 135 -5.19 -12.66 25.00
C ASN A 135 -6.21 -12.00 24.06
N THR A 136 -7.41 -12.58 23.98
CA THR A 136 -8.47 -12.16 23.05
C THR A 136 -8.93 -10.72 23.25
N ASP A 137 -8.91 -10.22 24.49
CA ASP A 137 -9.43 -8.89 24.79
C ASP A 137 -8.46 -7.81 24.34
N ARG A 138 -7.16 -8.03 24.48
CA ARG A 138 -6.14 -7.12 23.94
C ARG A 138 -6.13 -7.13 22.41
N VAL A 139 -6.29 -8.28 21.76
CA VAL A 139 -6.42 -8.37 20.29
C VAL A 139 -7.59 -7.54 19.79
N LYS A 140 -8.78 -7.68 20.42
CA LYS A 140 -9.96 -6.88 20.06
C LYS A 140 -9.76 -5.40 20.29
N HIS A 141 -9.19 -5.03 21.44
CA HIS A 141 -8.94 -3.63 21.79
C HIS A 141 -7.97 -2.98 20.79
N THR A 142 -6.87 -3.64 20.48
CA THR A 142 -5.89 -3.14 19.50
C THR A 142 -6.50 -3.01 18.10
N TYR A 143 -7.29 -4.00 17.64
CA TYR A 143 -8.00 -3.90 16.38
C TYR A 143 -8.99 -2.72 16.36
N LYS A 144 -9.80 -2.55 17.43
CA LYS A 144 -10.76 -1.43 17.53
C LYS A 144 -10.04 -0.08 17.47
N LEU A 145 -8.92 0.05 18.18
CA LEU A 145 -8.13 1.27 18.18
C LEU A 145 -7.53 1.55 16.80
N LEU A 146 -6.94 0.53 16.17
CA LEU A 146 -6.42 0.62 14.80
C LEU A 146 -7.52 1.06 13.82
N LEU A 147 -8.69 0.43 13.89
CA LEU A 147 -9.83 0.77 13.03
C LEU A 147 -10.28 2.21 13.22
N MET A 148 -10.45 2.67 14.47
CA MET A 148 -10.89 4.03 14.76
C MET A 148 -9.89 5.08 14.26
N ILE A 149 -8.60 4.89 14.55
CA ILE A 149 -7.56 5.85 14.14
C ILE A 149 -7.41 5.86 12.61
N SER A 150 -7.40 4.68 11.98
CA SER A 150 -7.27 4.56 10.53
C SER A 150 -8.49 5.16 9.80
N LEU A 151 -9.70 4.93 10.32
CA LEU A 151 -10.93 5.48 9.76
C LEU A 151 -10.98 7.02 9.93
N PHE A 152 -10.61 7.51 11.10
CA PHE A 152 -10.52 8.97 11.33
C PHE A 152 -9.53 9.62 10.37
N TYR A 153 -8.32 9.08 10.27
CA TYR A 153 -7.30 9.60 9.37
C TYR A 153 -7.75 9.57 7.90
N SER A 154 -8.27 8.43 7.43
CA SER A 154 -8.72 8.31 6.04
C SER A 154 -9.90 9.23 5.71
N SER A 155 -10.82 9.46 6.67
CA SER A 155 -11.93 10.40 6.52
C SER A 155 -11.47 11.85 6.47
N VAL A 156 -10.49 12.22 7.31
CA VAL A 156 -9.89 13.56 7.29
C VAL A 156 -9.16 13.78 5.96
N MET A 157 -8.36 12.82 5.51
CA MET A 157 -7.65 12.89 4.23
C MET A 157 -8.62 13.01 3.05
N TRP A 158 -9.69 12.21 3.06
CA TRP A 158 -10.76 12.31 2.08
C TRP A 158 -11.36 13.71 2.03
N LEU A 159 -11.68 14.29 3.19
CA LEU A 159 -12.25 15.64 3.28
C LEU A 159 -11.29 16.68 2.68
N PHE A 160 -10.00 16.62 3.01
CA PHE A 160 -9.00 17.54 2.45
C PHE A 160 -8.90 17.44 0.93
N VAL A 161 -8.85 16.22 0.38
CA VAL A 161 -8.78 16.00 -1.06
C VAL A 161 -10.06 16.48 -1.76
N MET A 162 -11.24 16.25 -1.17
CA MET A 162 -12.51 16.70 -1.76
C MET A 162 -12.65 18.23 -1.74
N LEU A 163 -12.17 18.90 -0.68
CA LEU A 163 -12.26 20.36 -0.57
C LEU A 163 -11.18 21.08 -1.40
N PHE A 164 -9.95 20.56 -1.41
CA PHE A 164 -8.80 21.24 -2.00
C PHE A 164 -8.06 20.40 -3.06
N PRO A 165 -8.74 19.80 -4.06
CA PRO A 165 -8.09 18.90 -5.02
C PRO A 165 -7.01 19.61 -5.84
N ASN A 166 -7.26 20.85 -6.23
CA ASN A 166 -6.31 21.65 -7.00
C ASN A 166 -5.03 21.99 -6.20
N ALA A 167 -5.12 22.12 -4.88
CA ALA A 167 -3.93 22.35 -4.05
C ALA A 167 -3.01 21.12 -4.05
N PHE A 168 -3.58 19.91 -4.00
CA PHE A 168 -2.79 18.67 -4.12
C PHE A 168 -2.18 18.52 -5.52
N ALA A 169 -2.92 18.84 -6.58
CA ALA A 169 -2.41 18.79 -7.94
C ALA A 169 -1.31 19.85 -8.19
N ALA A 170 -1.44 21.05 -7.62
CA ALA A 170 -0.49 22.14 -7.78
C ALA A 170 0.90 21.87 -7.16
N ILE A 171 1.01 20.87 -6.25
CA ILE A 171 2.30 20.40 -5.73
C ILE A 171 3.15 19.75 -6.85
N PHE A 172 2.49 19.16 -7.86
CA PHE A 172 3.14 18.36 -8.89
C PHE A 172 3.22 19.05 -10.26
N THR A 173 2.32 19.99 -10.55
CA THR A 173 2.28 20.66 -11.85
C THR A 173 1.87 22.13 -11.73
N SER A 174 2.45 22.95 -12.61
CA SER A 174 2.08 24.37 -12.80
C SER A 174 1.27 24.59 -14.09
N ASP A 175 1.05 23.55 -14.89
CA ASP A 175 0.26 23.63 -16.13
C ASP A 175 -1.24 23.74 -15.77
N ALA A 176 -1.86 24.83 -16.19
CA ALA A 176 -3.26 25.13 -15.87
C ALA A 176 -4.26 24.12 -16.45
N SER A 177 -3.96 23.58 -17.63
CA SER A 177 -4.81 22.57 -18.27
C SER A 177 -4.76 21.23 -17.54
N LEU A 178 -3.57 20.76 -17.22
CA LEU A 178 -3.33 19.54 -16.46
C LEU A 178 -3.85 19.68 -15.03
N LEU A 179 -3.70 20.84 -14.41
CA LEU A 179 -4.18 21.14 -13.05
C LEU A 179 -5.71 21.01 -12.96
N SER A 180 -6.44 21.64 -13.89
CA SER A 180 -7.90 21.59 -13.93
C SER A 180 -8.42 20.17 -14.14
N PHE A 181 -7.84 19.45 -15.10
CA PHE A 181 -8.19 18.05 -15.39
C PHE A 181 -7.89 17.14 -14.19
N THR A 182 -6.69 17.26 -13.62
CA THR A 182 -6.25 16.48 -12.46
C THR A 182 -7.11 16.73 -11.25
N GLY A 183 -7.53 17.97 -10.99
CA GLY A 183 -8.41 18.30 -9.87
C GLY A 183 -9.77 17.61 -9.95
N GLN A 184 -10.35 17.49 -11.14
CA GLN A 184 -11.58 16.73 -11.36
C GLN A 184 -11.35 15.22 -11.22
N ALA A 185 -10.30 14.71 -11.87
CA ALA A 185 -9.93 13.29 -11.80
C ALA A 185 -9.62 12.84 -10.36
N LEU A 186 -8.97 13.71 -9.56
CA LEU A 186 -8.62 13.43 -8.16
C LEU A 186 -9.85 13.24 -7.29
N ARG A 187 -10.88 14.07 -7.46
CA ARG A 187 -12.15 13.91 -6.74
C ARG A 187 -12.83 12.59 -7.04
N ILE A 188 -12.79 12.16 -8.30
CA ILE A 188 -13.38 10.90 -8.72
C ILE A 188 -12.55 9.72 -8.20
N TYR A 189 -11.25 9.71 -8.47
CA TYR A 189 -10.34 8.63 -8.14
C TYR A 189 -10.27 8.36 -6.64
N MET A 190 -10.26 9.40 -5.82
CA MET A 190 -10.16 9.30 -4.36
C MET A 190 -11.53 9.36 -3.64
N ALA A 191 -12.65 9.22 -4.36
CA ALA A 191 -13.99 9.33 -3.77
C ALA A 191 -14.23 8.38 -2.59
N CYS A 192 -13.66 7.18 -2.63
CA CYS A 192 -13.82 6.14 -1.60
C CYS A 192 -12.63 5.99 -0.65
N ILE A 193 -11.67 6.91 -0.63
CA ILE A 193 -10.46 6.78 0.20
C ILE A 193 -10.79 6.72 1.71
N PHE A 194 -11.91 7.30 2.15
CA PHE A 194 -12.35 7.22 3.54
C PHE A 194 -12.59 5.77 4.01
N LEU A 195 -12.89 4.85 3.08
CA LEU A 195 -13.06 3.42 3.38
C LEU A 195 -11.74 2.68 3.58
N PHE A 196 -10.60 3.26 3.13
CA PHE A 196 -9.30 2.60 3.26
C PHE A 196 -8.87 2.35 4.70
N GLY A 197 -9.36 3.17 5.65
CA GLY A 197 -9.15 2.90 7.06
C GLY A 197 -9.66 1.52 7.48
N ILE A 198 -10.84 1.11 6.97
CA ILE A 198 -11.40 -0.23 7.22
C ILE A 198 -10.56 -1.29 6.51
N GLN A 199 -10.23 -1.07 5.24
CA GLN A 199 -9.45 -2.01 4.44
C GLN A 199 -8.10 -2.33 5.09
N VAL A 200 -7.34 -1.29 5.47
CA VAL A 200 -6.02 -1.45 6.10
C VAL A 200 -6.13 -2.14 7.46
N ALA A 201 -7.09 -1.75 8.31
CA ALA A 201 -7.28 -2.37 9.61
C ALA A 201 -7.60 -3.87 9.51
N CYS A 202 -8.49 -4.26 8.59
CA CYS A 202 -8.83 -5.66 8.36
C CYS A 202 -7.66 -6.45 7.77
N GLN A 203 -7.00 -5.91 6.74
CA GLN A 203 -5.89 -6.55 6.05
C GLN A 203 -4.69 -6.78 6.99
N MET A 204 -4.30 -5.76 7.76
CA MET A 204 -3.20 -5.88 8.72
C MET A 204 -3.52 -6.85 9.84
N THR A 205 -4.78 -6.91 10.28
CA THR A 205 -5.21 -7.89 11.29
C THR A 205 -5.18 -9.31 10.73
N PHE A 206 -5.62 -9.56 9.49
CA PHE A 206 -5.49 -10.87 8.86
C PHE A 206 -4.03 -11.34 8.81
N THR A 207 -3.13 -10.46 8.40
CA THR A 207 -1.69 -10.76 8.36
C THR A 207 -1.15 -11.05 9.77
N SER A 208 -1.57 -10.25 10.75
CA SER A 208 -1.10 -10.37 12.14
C SER A 208 -1.52 -11.67 12.82
N ILE A 209 -2.73 -12.18 12.52
CA ILE A 209 -3.22 -13.46 13.05
C ILE A 209 -2.81 -14.68 12.20
N GLY A 210 -2.02 -14.46 11.15
CA GLY A 210 -1.53 -15.52 10.27
C GLY A 210 -2.57 -16.06 9.29
N ASN A 211 -3.71 -15.38 9.06
CA ASN A 211 -4.71 -15.79 8.09
C ASN A 211 -4.34 -15.33 6.67
N ALA A 212 -3.27 -15.92 6.12
CA ALA A 212 -2.77 -15.61 4.78
C ALA A 212 -3.82 -15.85 3.68
N LYS A 213 -4.66 -16.88 3.83
CA LYS A 213 -5.71 -17.20 2.85
C LYS A 213 -6.71 -16.05 2.69
N ALA A 214 -7.24 -15.55 3.80
CA ALA A 214 -8.17 -14.41 3.77
C ALA A 214 -7.50 -13.16 3.17
N SER A 215 -6.25 -12.89 3.56
CA SER A 215 -5.47 -11.77 3.03
C SER A 215 -5.29 -11.84 1.51
N ILE A 216 -4.95 -12.99 0.97
CA ILE A 216 -4.77 -13.22 -0.48
C ILE A 216 -6.12 -13.09 -1.22
N ILE A 217 -7.19 -13.70 -0.68
CA ILE A 217 -8.53 -13.62 -1.29
C ILE A 217 -8.98 -12.16 -1.44
N VAL A 218 -8.82 -11.37 -0.39
CA VAL A 218 -9.16 -9.93 -0.40
C VAL A 218 -8.35 -9.17 -1.46
N ALA A 219 -7.04 -9.44 -1.55
CA ALA A 219 -6.18 -8.77 -2.51
C ALA A 219 -6.52 -9.13 -3.97
N ILE A 220 -6.74 -10.42 -4.26
CA ILE A 220 -7.11 -10.90 -5.60
C ILE A 220 -8.49 -10.38 -5.98
N MET A 221 -9.46 -10.43 -5.06
CA MET A 221 -10.83 -9.94 -5.28
C MET A 221 -10.81 -8.47 -5.73
N ARG A 222 -10.12 -7.62 -4.99
CA ARG A 222 -10.06 -6.18 -5.30
C ARG A 222 -9.39 -5.91 -6.65
N LYS A 223 -8.23 -6.49 -6.90
CA LYS A 223 -7.37 -6.12 -8.04
C LYS A 223 -7.74 -6.82 -9.33
N PHE A 224 -7.90 -8.13 -9.29
CA PHE A 224 -8.12 -8.93 -10.51
C PHE A 224 -9.60 -9.11 -10.85
N ILE A 225 -10.45 -9.31 -9.84
CA ILE A 225 -11.87 -9.61 -10.08
C ILE A 225 -12.67 -8.32 -10.26
N LEU A 226 -12.35 -7.26 -9.50
CA LEU A 226 -13.10 -6.01 -9.55
C LEU A 226 -12.40 -4.96 -10.40
N LEU A 227 -11.22 -4.52 -10.03
CA LEU A 227 -10.58 -3.35 -10.61
C LEU A 227 -10.22 -3.57 -12.10
N LEU A 228 -9.56 -4.67 -12.42
CA LEU A 228 -9.10 -4.93 -13.79
C LEU A 228 -10.25 -4.97 -14.82
N PRO A 229 -11.37 -5.68 -14.60
CA PRO A 229 -12.49 -5.61 -15.52
C PRO A 229 -13.14 -4.23 -15.59
N LEU A 230 -13.26 -3.53 -14.43
CA LEU A 230 -13.89 -2.20 -14.38
C LEU A 230 -13.10 -1.16 -15.19
N ILE A 231 -11.77 -1.22 -15.24
CA ILE A 231 -10.95 -0.32 -16.06
C ILE A 231 -11.38 -0.35 -17.52
N TYR A 232 -11.79 -1.52 -18.04
CA TYR A 232 -12.20 -1.68 -19.44
C TYR A 232 -13.72 -1.51 -19.64
N ILE A 233 -14.54 -1.85 -18.66
CA ILE A 233 -16.00 -1.80 -18.77
C ILE A 233 -16.52 -0.37 -18.58
N MET A 234 -15.99 0.38 -17.61
CA MET A 234 -16.49 1.73 -17.26
C MET A 234 -16.49 2.71 -18.44
N PRO A 235 -15.45 2.79 -19.30
CA PRO A 235 -15.47 3.69 -20.46
C PRO A 235 -16.62 3.39 -21.46
N HIS A 236 -17.10 2.15 -21.54
CA HIS A 236 -18.19 1.76 -22.42
C HIS A 236 -19.59 2.04 -21.82
N ILE A 237 -19.66 2.18 -20.48
CA ILE A 237 -20.91 2.55 -19.80
C ILE A 237 -21.11 4.08 -19.84
N PHE A 238 -20.03 4.84 -19.75
CA PHE A 238 -20.04 6.29 -19.70
C PHE A 238 -19.37 6.90 -20.94
N ASP A 239 -20.00 6.73 -22.10
CA ASP A 239 -19.46 7.16 -23.41
C ASP A 239 -19.23 8.66 -23.52
N SER A 240 -19.93 9.48 -22.71
CA SER A 240 -19.80 10.96 -22.74
C SER A 240 -18.49 11.46 -22.14
N THR A 241 -17.90 10.72 -21.20
CA THR A 241 -16.65 11.09 -20.50
C THR A 241 -15.76 9.86 -20.25
N PRO A 242 -15.28 9.18 -21.30
CA PRO A 242 -14.64 7.87 -21.15
C PRO A 242 -13.34 7.93 -20.33
N ALA A 243 -12.56 8.99 -20.43
CA ALA A 243 -11.35 9.16 -19.63
C ALA A 243 -11.66 9.27 -18.13
N MET A 244 -12.72 10.02 -17.75
CA MET A 244 -13.14 10.12 -16.33
C MET A 244 -13.75 8.81 -15.85
N ALA A 245 -14.41 8.05 -16.71
CA ALA A 245 -14.96 6.74 -16.39
C ALA A 245 -13.87 5.71 -16.03
N VAL A 246 -12.69 5.79 -16.67
CA VAL A 246 -11.53 4.96 -16.27
C VAL A 246 -11.15 5.21 -14.81
N TYR A 247 -11.10 6.47 -14.37
CA TYR A 247 -10.80 6.79 -12.97
C TYR A 247 -11.89 6.34 -12.00
N MET A 248 -13.15 6.28 -12.44
CA MET A 248 -14.27 5.77 -11.61
C MET A 248 -14.14 4.27 -11.32
N ALA A 249 -13.33 3.52 -12.08
CA ALA A 249 -13.11 2.10 -11.80
C ALA A 249 -12.53 1.87 -10.40
N GLU A 250 -11.62 2.74 -9.94
CA GLU A 250 -11.00 2.61 -8.61
C GLU A 250 -12.01 2.73 -7.45
N PRO A 251 -12.79 3.84 -7.31
CA PRO A 251 -13.72 3.95 -6.19
C PRO A 251 -14.83 2.91 -6.21
N VAL A 252 -15.28 2.47 -7.38
CA VAL A 252 -16.29 1.42 -7.49
C VAL A 252 -15.70 0.08 -7.01
N ALA A 253 -14.50 -0.27 -7.48
CA ALA A 253 -13.79 -1.47 -7.02
C ALA A 253 -13.54 -1.43 -5.51
N ASP A 254 -13.13 -0.28 -4.99
CA ASP A 254 -12.83 -0.10 -3.56
C ASP A 254 -14.07 -0.25 -2.69
N PHE A 255 -15.18 0.35 -3.08
CA PHE A 255 -16.45 0.23 -2.33
C PHE A 255 -16.90 -1.23 -2.21
N ILE A 256 -16.88 -1.97 -3.33
CA ILE A 256 -17.26 -3.38 -3.34
C ILE A 256 -16.24 -4.22 -2.55
N ALA A 257 -14.93 -3.97 -2.75
CA ALA A 257 -13.87 -4.70 -2.08
C ALA A 257 -13.89 -4.50 -0.56
N VAL A 258 -14.09 -3.26 -0.08
CA VAL A 258 -14.16 -2.98 1.36
C VAL A 258 -15.40 -3.60 1.99
N SER A 259 -16.53 -3.58 1.28
CA SER A 259 -17.75 -4.25 1.73
C SER A 259 -17.54 -5.75 1.88
N PHE A 260 -16.97 -6.39 0.86
CA PHE A 260 -16.59 -7.81 0.91
C PHE A 260 -15.59 -8.11 2.03
N THR A 261 -14.54 -7.30 2.15
CA THR A 261 -13.50 -7.45 3.19
C THR A 261 -14.10 -7.36 4.59
N SER A 262 -15.03 -6.43 4.82
CA SER A 262 -15.69 -6.23 6.11
C SER A 262 -16.51 -7.45 6.52
N VAL A 263 -17.27 -8.02 5.57
CA VAL A 263 -18.08 -9.23 5.79
C VAL A 263 -17.16 -10.43 6.07
N LEU A 264 -16.15 -10.65 5.22
CA LEU A 264 -15.19 -11.75 5.40
C LEU A 264 -14.45 -11.63 6.73
N PHE A 265 -14.04 -10.41 7.08
CA PHE A 265 -13.34 -10.12 8.33
C PHE A 265 -14.23 -10.45 9.55
N TYR A 266 -15.49 -10.07 9.52
CA TYR A 266 -16.41 -10.37 10.60
C TYR A 266 -16.49 -11.88 10.91
N PHE A 267 -16.60 -12.71 9.89
CA PHE A 267 -16.68 -14.17 10.07
C PHE A 267 -15.34 -14.79 10.48
N GLU A 268 -14.26 -14.47 9.78
CA GLU A 268 -12.94 -15.07 10.03
C GLU A 268 -12.34 -14.60 11.35
N PHE A 269 -12.52 -13.33 11.72
CA PHE A 269 -12.03 -12.81 13.00
C PHE A 269 -12.78 -13.43 14.18
N ARG A 270 -14.10 -13.57 14.09
CA ARG A 270 -14.89 -14.28 15.13
C ARG A 270 -14.44 -15.74 15.27
N LYS A 271 -14.18 -16.43 14.16
CA LYS A 271 -13.68 -17.80 14.16
C LYS A 271 -12.30 -17.87 14.82
N ALA A 272 -11.37 -17.01 14.44
CA ALA A 272 -10.04 -16.93 15.03
C ALA A 272 -10.09 -16.70 16.54
N LEU A 273 -10.93 -15.77 17.02
CA LEU A 273 -11.10 -15.50 18.44
C LEU A 273 -11.75 -16.65 19.24
N ARG A 274 -12.64 -17.42 18.60
CA ARG A 274 -13.22 -18.63 19.24
C ARG A 274 -12.18 -19.73 19.40
N THR A 275 -11.27 -19.88 18.45
CA THR A 275 -10.19 -20.87 18.51
C THR A 275 -9.21 -20.57 19.66
N LEU A 276 -9.01 -19.29 19.99
CA LEU A 276 -8.15 -18.87 21.11
C LEU A 276 -8.76 -19.16 22.48
N LYS A 277 -10.09 -19.22 22.59
CA LYS A 277 -10.81 -19.47 23.86
C LYS A 277 -10.89 -20.97 24.21
N LYS A 278 -10.59 -21.84 23.25
CA LYS A 278 -10.40 -23.29 23.46
C LYS A 278 -8.94 -23.57 23.79
#